data_5bc1c76a24cd8224e0ebf3d91c2b46bf
#
_entry.id   5bc1c76a24cd8224e0ebf3d91c2b46bf
#
_cell.length_a   1.000
_cell.length_b   1.000
_cell.length_c   1.000
_cell.angle_alpha   90.00
_cell.angle_beta   90.00
_cell.angle_gamma   90.00
#
_symmetry.space_group_name_H-M   'P 1'
#
loop_
_entity.id
_entity.type
_entity.pdbx_description
1 polymer ?
#
loop_
_entity_poly.entity_id
_entity_poly.type
_entity_poly.pdbx_seq_one_letter_code
_entity_poly.pdbx_strand_id
1 'polypeptide(L)'
;MKKLIICAICAICGFTTANAQAKFGHVNTQEIIQAMPEYTTAKAEIDKLTAQYEADLKAMQDELQKKADDFQKEQANMLENLRARREQELNDLYQRYQQSVADNQQAYQKAYAEKMQAISEKITAAVKQIGEAGGYVYIMDVTSGIPYISTKLSTDITPELKKALGI
;
A
#
# COMPACT_ATOMS: atom_id res chain seq x y z
N MET A 1 1.96 -24.50 -71.41
CA MET A 1 0.77 -24.17 -70.60
C MET A 1 0.80 -24.78 -69.18
N LYS A 2 1.48 -25.94 -68.95
CA LYS A 2 1.55 -26.53 -67.59
C LYS A 2 2.47 -25.81 -66.60
N LYS A 3 3.44 -25.00 -67.06
CA LYS A 3 4.37 -24.27 -66.18
C LYS A 3 3.83 -22.92 -65.66
N LEU A 4 2.79 -22.37 -66.28
CA LEU A 4 2.13 -21.13 -65.85
C LEU A 4 1.10 -21.33 -64.73
N ILE A 5 0.56 -22.53 -64.59
CA ILE A 5 -0.45 -22.86 -63.55
C ILE A 5 0.22 -23.06 -62.18
N ILE A 6 1.48 -23.49 -62.11
CA ILE A 6 2.20 -23.73 -60.87
C ILE A 6 2.59 -22.38 -60.19
N CYS A 7 2.88 -21.33 -60.93
CA CYS A 7 3.15 -20.02 -60.38
C CYS A 7 1.93 -19.29 -59.80
N ALA A 8 0.72 -19.59 -60.31
CA ALA A 8 -0.52 -18.96 -59.82
C ALA A 8 -0.99 -19.54 -58.46
N ILE A 9 -0.63 -20.81 -58.14
CA ILE A 9 -0.99 -21.47 -56.86
C ILE A 9 -0.09 -20.98 -55.72
N CYS A 10 1.20 -20.60 -56.00
CA CYS A 10 2.09 -20.06 -54.96
C CYS A 10 1.78 -18.61 -54.58
N ALA A 11 1.04 -17.86 -55.40
CA ALA A 11 0.70 -16.46 -55.12
C ALA A 11 -0.53 -16.30 -54.16
N ILE A 12 -1.29 -17.35 -53.95
CA ILE A 12 -2.53 -17.31 -53.12
C ILE A 12 -2.24 -17.70 -51.65
N CYS A 13 -1.12 -18.33 -51.36
CA CYS A 13 -0.74 -18.75 -49.99
C CYS A 13 -0.02 -17.70 -49.13
N GLY A 14 0.12 -16.46 -49.59
CA GLY A 14 1.02 -15.46 -49.05
C GLY A 14 0.41 -14.33 -48.22
N PHE A 15 -0.91 -14.24 -48.06
CA PHE A 15 -1.52 -13.10 -47.33
C PHE A 15 -2.54 -13.50 -46.27
N THR A 16 -2.17 -14.41 -45.40
CA THR A 16 -2.75 -14.38 -44.06
C THR A 16 -1.94 -13.36 -43.25
N THR A 17 -2.21 -12.06 -43.43
CA THR A 17 -1.86 -11.07 -42.41
C THR A 17 -2.59 -11.49 -41.15
N ALA A 18 -1.91 -12.20 -40.27
CA ALA A 18 -2.35 -12.33 -38.92
C ALA A 18 -2.36 -10.91 -38.35
N ASN A 19 -3.51 -10.22 -38.49
CA ASN A 19 -3.79 -9.03 -37.69
C ASN A 19 -3.84 -9.51 -36.25
N ALA A 20 -2.69 -9.62 -35.61
CA ALA A 20 -2.61 -9.73 -34.17
C ALA A 20 -3.15 -8.39 -33.63
N GLN A 21 -4.48 -8.33 -33.47
CA GLN A 21 -5.12 -7.17 -32.90
C GLN A 21 -4.51 -6.94 -31.52
N ALA A 22 -3.88 -5.77 -31.33
CA ALA A 22 -3.29 -5.39 -30.07
C ALA A 22 -4.31 -5.55 -28.94
N LYS A 23 -3.97 -6.36 -27.93
CA LYS A 23 -4.86 -6.67 -26.80
C LYS A 23 -4.56 -5.73 -25.65
N PHE A 24 -5.59 -5.09 -25.14
CA PHE A 24 -5.51 -4.15 -24.05
C PHE A 24 -6.32 -4.66 -22.87
N GLY A 25 -5.78 -4.47 -21.66
CA GLY A 25 -6.44 -4.87 -20.43
C GLY A 25 -6.57 -3.71 -19.46
N HIS A 26 -7.48 -3.89 -18.49
CA HIS A 26 -7.58 -3.04 -17.33
C HIS A 26 -7.90 -3.87 -16.09
N VAL A 27 -7.58 -3.32 -14.92
CA VAL A 27 -7.76 -3.97 -13.63
C VAL A 27 -8.18 -2.96 -12.57
N ASN A 28 -9.00 -3.37 -11.62
CA ASN A 28 -9.30 -2.59 -10.42
C ASN A 28 -8.44 -3.11 -9.26
N THR A 29 -7.27 -2.51 -9.06
CA THR A 29 -6.35 -2.94 -7.99
C THR A 29 -6.90 -2.67 -6.60
N GLN A 30 -7.75 -1.67 -6.40
CA GLN A 30 -8.41 -1.38 -5.13
C GLN A 30 -9.32 -2.53 -4.70
N GLU A 31 -10.09 -3.08 -5.64
CA GLU A 31 -10.98 -4.21 -5.40
C GLU A 31 -10.17 -5.47 -5.05
N ILE A 32 -9.04 -5.68 -5.72
CA ILE A 32 -8.12 -6.79 -5.43
C ILE A 32 -7.56 -6.66 -4.01
N ILE A 33 -6.98 -5.50 -3.67
CA ILE A 33 -6.39 -5.24 -2.35
C ILE A 33 -7.41 -5.54 -1.24
N GLN A 34 -8.64 -5.04 -1.38
CA GLN A 34 -9.69 -5.23 -0.38
C GLN A 34 -10.13 -6.70 -0.21
N ALA A 35 -10.01 -7.49 -1.28
CA ALA A 35 -10.35 -8.91 -1.26
C ALA A 35 -9.21 -9.80 -0.73
N MET A 36 -7.98 -9.30 -0.63
CA MET A 36 -6.81 -10.08 -0.20
C MET A 36 -6.82 -10.36 1.30
N PRO A 37 -6.65 -11.63 1.75
CA PRO A 37 -6.51 -11.95 3.17
C PRO A 37 -5.32 -11.25 3.83
N GLU A 38 -4.23 -11.07 3.08
CA GLU A 38 -3.04 -10.38 3.53
C GLU A 38 -3.32 -8.93 3.91
N TYR A 39 -4.22 -8.25 3.17
CA TYR A 39 -4.65 -6.89 3.50
C TYR A 39 -5.42 -6.85 4.82
N THR A 40 -6.34 -7.79 5.03
CA THR A 40 -7.09 -7.89 6.29
C THR A 40 -6.15 -8.14 7.47
N THR A 41 -5.18 -9.03 7.30
CA THR A 41 -4.16 -9.32 8.32
C THR A 41 -3.28 -8.10 8.59
N ALA A 42 -2.76 -7.47 7.53
CA ALA A 42 -1.94 -6.27 7.63
C ALA A 42 -2.68 -5.13 8.35
N LYS A 43 -3.95 -4.93 8.01
CA LYS A 43 -4.80 -3.93 8.69
C LYS A 43 -4.93 -4.22 10.18
N ALA A 44 -5.24 -5.47 10.56
CA ALA A 44 -5.36 -5.85 11.97
C ALA A 44 -4.06 -5.67 12.76
N GLU A 45 -2.90 -5.96 12.14
CA GLU A 45 -1.59 -5.74 12.76
C GLU A 45 -1.28 -4.25 12.94
N ILE A 46 -1.61 -3.42 11.96
CA ILE A 46 -1.45 -1.95 12.04
C ILE A 46 -2.39 -1.36 13.08
N ASP A 47 -3.66 -1.79 13.13
CA ASP A 47 -4.62 -1.34 14.14
C ASP A 47 -4.14 -1.70 15.57
N LYS A 48 -3.57 -2.90 15.76
CA LYS A 48 -2.98 -3.33 17.03
C LYS A 48 -1.76 -2.47 17.42
N LEU A 49 -0.88 -2.20 16.47
CA LEU A 49 0.31 -1.36 16.68
C LEU A 49 -0.10 0.07 17.08
N THR A 50 -1.09 0.63 16.40
CA THR A 50 -1.66 1.95 16.71
C THR A 50 -2.23 2.00 18.11
N ALA A 51 -3.04 1.01 18.49
CA ALA A 51 -3.61 0.94 19.83
C ALA A 51 -2.54 0.84 20.93
N GLN A 52 -1.43 0.12 20.67
CA GLN A 52 -0.31 0.05 21.59
C GLN A 52 0.39 1.41 21.74
N TYR A 53 0.68 2.10 20.63
CA TYR A 53 1.30 3.43 20.65
C TYR A 53 0.42 4.46 21.37
N GLU A 54 -0.89 4.44 21.13
CA GLU A 54 -1.85 5.32 21.83
C GLU A 54 -1.86 5.06 23.34
N ALA A 55 -1.81 3.79 23.76
CA ALA A 55 -1.76 3.44 25.17
C ALA A 55 -0.45 3.91 25.84
N ASP A 56 0.69 3.73 25.17
CA ASP A 56 1.99 4.16 25.66
C ASP A 56 2.08 5.69 25.79
N LEU A 57 1.63 6.42 24.76
CA LEU A 57 1.58 7.89 24.78
C LEU A 57 0.63 8.41 25.86
N LYS A 58 -0.51 7.75 26.04
CA LYS A 58 -1.43 8.10 27.12
C LYS A 58 -0.80 7.91 28.51
N ALA A 59 -0.10 6.81 28.74
CA ALA A 59 0.59 6.56 30.00
C ALA A 59 1.64 7.64 30.28
N MET A 60 2.43 8.05 29.27
CA MET A 60 3.41 9.13 29.39
C MET A 60 2.74 10.49 29.67
N GLN A 61 1.60 10.77 29.03
CA GLN A 61 0.84 11.99 29.26
C GLN A 61 0.26 12.02 30.68
N ASP A 62 -0.31 10.92 31.16
CA ASP A 62 -0.88 10.80 32.49
C ASP A 62 0.25 10.97 33.57
N GLU A 63 1.45 10.42 33.33
CA GLU A 63 2.61 10.63 34.19
C GLU A 63 3.05 12.09 34.21
N LEU A 64 3.16 12.73 33.04
CA LEU A 64 3.54 14.13 32.92
C LEU A 64 2.55 15.05 33.66
N GLN A 65 1.25 14.81 33.46
CA GLN A 65 0.20 15.58 34.11
C GLN A 65 0.27 15.43 35.63
N LYS A 66 0.39 14.21 36.14
CA LYS A 66 0.52 13.94 37.58
C LYS A 66 1.73 14.66 38.19
N LYS A 67 2.90 14.54 37.56
CA LYS A 67 4.12 15.21 38.06
C LYS A 67 4.03 16.72 38.01
N ALA A 68 3.38 17.27 36.98
CA ALA A 68 3.13 18.72 36.87
C ALA A 68 2.19 19.21 37.98
N ASP A 69 1.10 18.49 38.25
CA ASP A 69 0.16 18.80 39.32
C ASP A 69 0.82 18.75 40.71
N ASP A 70 1.63 17.73 40.97
CA ASP A 70 2.35 17.57 42.21
C ASP A 70 3.38 18.70 42.40
N PHE A 71 4.12 19.05 41.32
CA PHE A 71 5.05 20.18 41.32
C PHE A 71 4.33 21.50 41.62
N GLN A 72 3.20 21.76 40.95
CA GLN A 72 2.42 22.98 41.15
C GLN A 72 1.95 23.16 42.60
N LYS A 73 1.55 22.08 43.27
CA LYS A 73 1.12 22.11 44.66
C LYS A 73 2.26 22.36 45.66
N GLU A 74 3.43 21.85 45.36
CA GLU A 74 4.55 21.79 46.30
C GLU A 74 5.62 22.89 46.07
N GLN A 75 5.72 23.48 44.88
CA GLN A 75 6.79 24.39 44.46
C GLN A 75 7.03 25.59 45.41
N ALA A 76 5.96 26.11 46.02
CA ALA A 76 6.06 27.25 46.93
C ALA A 76 6.86 26.94 48.21
N ASN A 77 6.91 25.68 48.60
CA ASN A 77 7.59 25.22 49.81
C ASN A 77 8.89 24.46 49.50
N MET A 78 9.27 24.35 48.25
CA MET A 78 10.49 23.64 47.85
C MET A 78 11.73 24.49 48.00
N LEU A 79 12.84 23.83 48.40
CA LEU A 79 14.16 24.43 48.30
C LEU A 79 14.50 24.68 46.81
N GLU A 80 15.23 25.75 46.52
CA GLU A 80 15.57 26.21 45.18
C GLU A 80 16.20 25.08 44.31
N ASN A 81 17.16 24.34 44.87
CA ASN A 81 17.82 23.24 44.21
C ASN A 81 16.88 22.07 43.90
N LEU A 82 15.88 21.82 44.72
CA LEU A 82 14.88 20.79 44.50
C LEU A 82 13.88 21.24 43.43
N ARG A 83 13.46 22.52 43.48
CA ARG A 83 12.57 23.10 42.47
C ARG A 83 13.20 23.03 41.07
N ALA A 84 14.44 23.49 40.93
CA ALA A 84 15.17 23.42 39.66
C ALA A 84 15.29 21.99 39.12
N ARG A 85 15.52 21.02 40.00
CA ARG A 85 15.59 19.59 39.64
C ARG A 85 14.24 19.06 39.12
N ARG A 86 13.14 19.46 39.78
CA ARG A 86 11.79 19.04 39.40
C ARG A 86 11.36 19.69 38.07
N GLU A 87 11.70 20.94 37.82
CA GLU A 87 11.49 21.64 36.55
C GLU A 87 12.24 20.92 35.43
N GLN A 88 13.50 20.55 35.65
CA GLN A 88 14.28 19.79 34.68
C GLN A 88 13.65 18.41 34.38
N GLU A 89 13.21 17.68 35.41
CA GLU A 89 12.56 16.37 35.26
C GLU A 89 11.28 16.47 34.42
N LEU A 90 10.45 17.50 34.63
CA LEU A 90 9.26 17.76 33.83
C LEU A 90 9.61 18.08 32.37
N ASN A 91 10.62 18.92 32.15
CA ASN A 91 11.08 19.24 30.81
C ASN A 91 11.60 18.00 30.08
N ASP A 92 12.41 17.18 30.73
CA ASP A 92 12.94 15.93 30.15
C ASP A 92 11.82 14.94 29.81
N LEU A 93 10.81 14.84 30.68
CA LEU A 93 9.65 13.98 30.43
C LEU A 93 8.83 14.49 29.25
N TYR A 94 8.63 15.79 29.14
CA TYR A 94 7.94 16.42 28.00
C TYR A 94 8.69 16.20 26.70
N GLN A 95 10.01 16.36 26.69
CA GLN A 95 10.83 16.09 25.50
C GLN A 95 10.75 14.61 25.09
N ARG A 96 10.79 13.68 26.04
CA ARG A 96 10.61 12.25 25.74
C ARG A 96 9.24 11.95 25.17
N TYR A 97 8.18 12.58 25.70
CA TYR A 97 6.84 12.46 25.11
C TYR A 97 6.81 12.93 23.65
N GLN A 98 7.36 14.12 23.36
CA GLN A 98 7.41 14.65 22.00
C GLN A 98 8.21 13.73 21.06
N GLN A 99 9.34 13.21 21.53
CA GLN A 99 10.13 12.26 20.75
C GLN A 99 9.35 10.97 20.47
N SER A 100 8.66 10.42 21.48
CA SER A 100 7.84 9.21 21.30
C SER A 100 6.71 9.41 20.30
N VAL A 101 6.07 10.59 20.26
CA VAL A 101 5.07 10.93 19.24
C VAL A 101 5.67 10.86 17.84
N ALA A 102 6.86 11.46 17.64
CA ALA A 102 7.54 11.45 16.35
C ALA A 102 7.99 10.05 15.93
N ASP A 103 8.56 9.29 16.85
CA ASP A 103 9.04 7.92 16.62
C ASP A 103 7.87 6.98 16.28
N ASN A 104 6.76 7.07 17.00
CA ASN A 104 5.57 6.28 16.73
C ASN A 104 4.96 6.61 15.36
N GLN A 105 4.93 7.88 14.98
CA GLN A 105 4.47 8.29 13.65
C GLN A 105 5.35 7.71 12.55
N GLN A 106 6.66 7.75 12.72
CA GLN A 106 7.60 7.18 11.75
C GLN A 106 7.48 5.65 11.68
N ALA A 107 7.36 4.99 12.83
CA ALA A 107 7.21 3.55 12.91
C ALA A 107 5.90 3.08 12.25
N TYR A 108 4.79 3.81 12.47
CA TYR A 108 3.52 3.56 11.80
C TYR A 108 3.66 3.66 10.28
N GLN A 109 4.22 4.76 9.77
CA GLN A 109 4.41 4.98 8.33
C GLN A 109 5.26 3.88 7.70
N LYS A 110 6.35 3.49 8.37
CA LYS A 110 7.23 2.42 7.92
C LYS A 110 6.50 1.08 7.87
N ALA A 111 5.83 0.70 8.95
CA ALA A 111 5.10 -0.57 9.03
C ALA A 111 3.99 -0.64 7.97
N TYR A 112 3.24 0.46 7.78
CA TYR A 112 2.20 0.55 6.75
C TYR A 112 2.80 0.40 5.33
N ALA A 113 3.87 1.14 5.04
CA ALA A 113 4.52 1.08 3.73
C ALA A 113 5.06 -0.32 3.41
N GLU A 114 5.72 -0.99 4.37
CA GLU A 114 6.24 -2.36 4.20
C GLU A 114 5.11 -3.37 3.90
N LYS A 115 3.99 -3.29 4.64
CA LYS A 115 2.84 -4.17 4.42
C LYS A 115 2.20 -3.93 3.05
N MET A 116 1.99 -2.68 2.67
CA MET A 116 1.38 -2.32 1.38
C MET A 116 2.31 -2.64 0.21
N GLN A 117 3.62 -2.49 0.38
CA GLN A 117 4.60 -2.87 -0.64
C GLN A 117 4.54 -4.37 -0.95
N ALA A 118 4.52 -5.24 0.06
CA ALA A 118 4.43 -6.68 -0.13
C ALA A 118 3.15 -7.09 -0.88
N ILE A 119 2.00 -6.47 -0.55
CA ILE A 119 0.73 -6.68 -1.25
C ILE A 119 0.82 -6.21 -2.71
N SER A 120 1.36 -5.01 -2.94
CA SER A 120 1.53 -4.44 -4.29
C SER A 120 2.46 -5.28 -5.17
N GLU A 121 3.56 -5.77 -4.63
CA GLU A 121 4.49 -6.66 -5.34
C GLU A 121 3.80 -7.96 -5.78
N LYS A 122 3.00 -8.57 -4.90
CA LYS A 122 2.23 -9.78 -5.21
C LYS A 122 1.21 -9.54 -6.34
N ILE A 123 0.48 -8.42 -6.27
CA ILE A 123 -0.47 -8.01 -7.32
C ILE A 123 0.27 -7.77 -8.65
N THR A 124 1.35 -7.00 -8.62
CA THR A 124 2.13 -6.66 -9.81
C THR A 124 2.70 -7.90 -10.48
N ALA A 125 3.22 -8.85 -9.72
CA ALA A 125 3.71 -10.12 -10.24
C ALA A 125 2.60 -10.93 -10.94
N ALA A 126 1.41 -11.00 -10.35
CA ALA A 126 0.28 -11.71 -10.93
C ALA A 126 -0.25 -11.00 -12.20
N VAL A 127 -0.34 -9.66 -12.19
CA VAL A 127 -0.73 -8.87 -13.38
C VAL A 127 0.28 -9.09 -14.51
N LYS A 128 1.58 -9.09 -14.21
CA LYS A 128 2.63 -9.36 -15.20
C LYS A 128 2.46 -10.76 -15.82
N GLN A 129 2.24 -11.77 -15.00
CA GLN A 129 2.02 -13.16 -15.48
C GLN A 129 0.80 -13.26 -16.41
N ILE A 130 -0.32 -12.63 -16.03
CA ILE A 130 -1.54 -12.58 -16.86
C ILE A 130 -1.26 -11.81 -18.16
N GLY A 131 -0.54 -10.69 -18.08
CA GLY A 131 -0.18 -9.87 -19.23
C GLY A 131 0.64 -10.64 -20.26
N GLU A 132 1.69 -11.33 -19.82
CA GLU A 132 2.57 -12.13 -20.66
C GLU A 132 1.81 -13.32 -21.27
N ALA A 133 1.09 -14.10 -20.45
CA ALA A 133 0.33 -15.27 -20.91
C ALA A 133 -0.82 -14.88 -21.86
N GLY A 134 -1.48 -13.75 -21.61
CA GLY A 134 -2.62 -13.28 -22.40
C GLY A 134 -2.24 -12.46 -23.65
N GLY A 135 -0.96 -12.15 -23.84
CA GLY A 135 -0.48 -11.33 -24.97
C GLY A 135 -1.00 -9.89 -24.92
N TYR A 136 -1.15 -9.33 -23.74
CA TYR A 136 -1.57 -7.92 -23.59
C TYR A 136 -0.42 -6.96 -23.90
N VAL A 137 -0.73 -5.88 -24.63
CA VAL A 137 0.22 -4.78 -24.87
C VAL A 137 0.45 -4.00 -23.57
N TYR A 138 -0.63 -3.74 -22.84
CA TYR A 138 -0.60 -3.18 -21.48
C TYR A 138 -1.87 -3.57 -20.72
N ILE A 139 -1.77 -3.49 -19.42
CA ILE A 139 -2.90 -3.60 -18.47
C ILE A 139 -2.87 -2.34 -17.61
N MET A 140 -3.94 -1.56 -17.64
CA MET A 140 -4.04 -0.28 -16.94
C MET A 140 -4.81 -0.45 -15.62
N ASP A 141 -4.34 0.18 -14.56
CA ASP A 141 -5.08 0.26 -13.32
C ASP A 141 -6.14 1.37 -13.39
N VAL A 142 -7.41 1.01 -13.25
CA VAL A 142 -8.53 1.96 -13.31
C VAL A 142 -8.55 2.90 -12.09
N THR A 143 -7.87 2.56 -11.00
CA THR A 143 -7.80 3.38 -9.79
C THR A 143 -6.86 4.58 -9.95
N SER A 144 -6.04 4.59 -11.00
CA SER A 144 -5.09 5.66 -11.32
C SER A 144 -5.71 6.91 -11.97
N GLY A 145 -7.04 7.06 -11.90
CA GLY A 145 -7.73 8.25 -12.41
C GLY A 145 -7.86 8.29 -13.94
N ILE A 146 -7.91 7.14 -14.62
CA ILE A 146 -8.11 7.05 -16.06
C ILE A 146 -9.54 7.50 -16.37
N PRO A 147 -9.74 8.56 -17.20
CA PRO A 147 -11.07 9.15 -17.40
C PRO A 147 -12.00 8.31 -18.28
N TYR A 148 -11.43 7.41 -19.09
CA TYR A 148 -12.20 6.55 -19.99
C TYR A 148 -11.45 5.28 -20.34
N ILE A 149 -12.16 4.15 -20.29
CA ILE A 149 -11.71 2.84 -20.79
C ILE A 149 -12.81 2.25 -21.68
N SER A 150 -12.44 1.84 -22.87
CA SER A 150 -13.38 1.20 -23.80
C SER A 150 -13.73 -0.21 -23.31
N THR A 151 -15.00 -0.44 -23.03
CA THR A 151 -15.51 -1.78 -22.67
C THR A 151 -15.54 -2.77 -23.85
N LYS A 152 -15.33 -2.28 -25.09
CA LYS A 152 -15.27 -3.12 -26.30
C LYS A 152 -13.85 -3.52 -26.68
N LEU A 153 -12.85 -2.68 -26.35
CA LEU A 153 -11.46 -2.84 -26.81
C LEU A 153 -10.51 -3.21 -25.66
N SER A 154 -10.92 -3.00 -24.43
CA SER A 154 -10.13 -3.34 -23.24
C SER A 154 -10.84 -4.45 -22.44
N THR A 155 -10.10 -5.46 -22.08
CA THR A 155 -10.59 -6.59 -21.28
C THR A 155 -10.40 -6.29 -19.80
N ASP A 156 -11.45 -6.44 -19.01
CA ASP A 156 -11.33 -6.43 -17.55
C ASP A 156 -10.70 -7.75 -17.07
N ILE A 157 -9.49 -7.67 -16.52
CA ILE A 157 -8.77 -8.81 -15.98
C ILE A 157 -8.95 -8.96 -14.47
N THR A 158 -9.75 -8.12 -13.83
CA THR A 158 -9.97 -8.19 -12.36
C THR A 158 -10.44 -9.57 -11.90
N PRO A 159 -11.40 -10.24 -12.57
CA PRO A 159 -11.82 -11.60 -12.19
C PRO A 159 -10.71 -12.64 -12.37
N GLU A 160 -9.92 -12.54 -13.45
CA GLU A 160 -8.80 -13.44 -13.72
C GLU A 160 -7.70 -13.27 -12.67
N LEU A 161 -7.42 -12.01 -12.29
CA LEU A 161 -6.44 -11.70 -11.26
C LEU A 161 -6.87 -12.21 -9.88
N LYS A 162 -8.15 -12.08 -9.51
CA LYS A 162 -8.68 -12.70 -8.29
C LYS A 162 -8.43 -14.21 -8.27
N LYS A 163 -8.75 -14.90 -9.36
CA LYS A 163 -8.51 -16.33 -9.48
C LYS A 163 -7.02 -16.68 -9.38
N ALA A 164 -6.15 -15.93 -10.02
CA ALA A 164 -4.70 -16.13 -9.97
C ALA A 164 -4.13 -15.94 -8.56
N LEU A 165 -4.71 -15.02 -7.77
CA LEU A 165 -4.32 -14.75 -6.38
C LEU A 165 -5.00 -15.68 -5.37
N GLY A 166 -5.99 -16.49 -5.80
CA GLY A 166 -6.72 -17.41 -4.93
C GLY A 166 -7.77 -16.75 -4.03
N ILE A 167 -8.35 -15.63 -4.48
CA ILE A 167 -9.34 -14.81 -3.75
C ILE A 167 -10.63 -14.63 -4.53
#